data_7e82be25d65e73f7e5215ec5b8bb09f5
#
_entry.id   7e82be25d65e73f7e5215ec5b8bb09f5
#
_cell.length_a   1.000
_cell.length_b   1.000
_cell.length_c   1.000
_cell.angle_alpha   90.00
_cell.angle_beta   90.00
_cell.angle_gamma   90.00
#
_symmetry.space_group_name_H-M   'P 1'
#
loop_
_entity.id
_entity.type
_entity.pdbx_description
1 polymer ?
#
loop_
_entity_poly.entity_id
_entity_poly.type
_entity_poly.pdbx_seq_one_letter_code
_entity_poly.pdbx_strand_id
1 'polypeptide(L)'
;MTHLQEELFKLQDTVYRNFHSSLMPGVDKEAVIGVRTPVLRAFAKKFSKTEEAEQFMTELPHKYYEENNLHMMLIAQIKDYDKCISETEKFLPHIDNWATCDLPLPKCFDKNKEDILERAKKWIAADTTYVKRYGMGVMMSLFLDEDFKEEYIQLVAGVKSEEYYVNMMIAWYMATALAKQWDAAIPYIQERRLSEWVHRKSIQKAVESYRITPEQKEYLKGLR
;
A
#
# COMPACT_ATOMS: atom_id res chain seq x y z
N MET A 1 -22.16 19.39 -4.64
CA MET A 1 -21.69 18.05 -5.07
C MET A 1 -21.27 18.19 -6.52
N THR A 2 -20.12 17.66 -6.91
CA THR A 2 -19.67 17.64 -8.31
C THR A 2 -20.39 16.55 -9.09
N HIS A 3 -20.37 16.62 -10.43
CA HIS A 3 -20.93 15.58 -11.30
C HIS A 3 -20.29 14.20 -10.98
N LEU A 4 -18.97 14.15 -10.83
CA LEU A 4 -18.27 12.92 -10.42
C LEU A 4 -18.79 12.35 -9.10
N GLN A 5 -18.96 13.19 -8.08
CA GLN A 5 -19.49 12.76 -6.78
C GLN A 5 -20.91 12.17 -6.91
N GLU A 6 -21.77 12.79 -7.71
CA GLU A 6 -23.13 12.27 -7.98
C GLU A 6 -23.07 10.88 -8.63
N GLU A 7 -22.17 10.68 -9.61
CA GLU A 7 -21.97 9.37 -10.23
C GLU A 7 -21.45 8.32 -9.23
N LEU A 8 -20.51 8.69 -8.34
CA LEU A 8 -20.03 7.79 -7.30
C LEU A 8 -21.12 7.42 -6.29
N PHE A 9 -21.98 8.38 -5.90
CA PHE A 9 -23.10 8.11 -4.99
C PHE A 9 -24.16 7.17 -5.60
N LYS A 10 -24.37 7.18 -6.92
CA LYS A 10 -25.22 6.19 -7.59
C LYS A 10 -24.70 4.75 -7.48
N LEU A 11 -23.41 4.59 -7.22
CA LEU A 11 -22.75 3.29 -7.04
C LEU A 11 -22.61 2.86 -5.57
N GLN A 12 -23.20 3.63 -4.64
CA GLN A 12 -23.11 3.38 -3.20
C GLN A 12 -23.74 2.05 -2.80
N ASP A 13 -23.02 1.32 -1.94
CA ASP A 13 -23.51 0.18 -1.16
C ASP A 13 -23.41 0.51 0.33
N THR A 14 -24.53 0.79 0.97
CA THR A 14 -24.58 1.23 2.36
C THR A 14 -24.16 0.13 3.35
N VAL A 15 -24.39 -1.13 3.03
CA VAL A 15 -23.94 -2.28 3.84
C VAL A 15 -22.42 -2.36 3.79
N TYR A 16 -21.86 -2.26 2.59
CA TYR A 16 -20.40 -2.22 2.41
C TYR A 16 -19.78 -1.00 3.07
N ARG A 17 -20.39 0.20 2.95
CA ARG A 17 -19.96 1.41 3.64
C ARG A 17 -19.77 1.18 5.13
N ASN A 18 -20.79 0.63 5.79
CA ASN A 18 -20.77 0.40 7.24
C ASN A 18 -19.67 -0.59 7.65
N PHE A 19 -19.51 -1.67 6.88
CA PHE A 19 -18.45 -2.64 7.12
C PHE A 19 -17.07 -2.03 6.88
N HIS A 20 -16.86 -1.41 5.72
CA HIS A 20 -15.53 -0.94 5.31
C HIS A 20 -15.02 0.22 6.19
N SER A 21 -15.89 1.16 6.56
CA SER A 21 -15.54 2.25 7.47
C SER A 21 -14.99 1.75 8.81
N SER A 22 -15.48 0.61 9.33
CA SER A 22 -14.99 0.04 10.58
C SER A 22 -13.54 -0.44 10.51
N LEU A 23 -13.03 -0.69 9.30
CA LEU A 23 -11.65 -1.12 9.07
C LEU A 23 -10.66 0.05 8.95
N MET A 24 -11.17 1.28 8.89
CA MET A 24 -10.40 2.51 8.71
C MET A 24 -10.76 3.53 9.80
N PRO A 25 -10.41 3.28 11.07
CA PRO A 25 -10.86 4.12 12.20
C PRO A 25 -10.33 5.56 12.14
N GLY A 26 -9.29 5.82 11.32
CA GLY A 26 -8.75 7.17 11.11
C GLY A 26 -9.46 7.98 10.00
N VAL A 27 -10.39 7.37 9.26
CA VAL A 27 -11.16 8.03 8.20
C VAL A 27 -12.57 8.34 8.71
N ASP A 28 -13.00 9.59 8.55
CA ASP A 28 -14.38 9.97 8.90
C ASP A 28 -15.37 9.13 8.07
N LYS A 29 -16.31 8.51 8.76
CA LYS A 29 -17.36 7.70 8.12
C LYS A 29 -18.18 8.50 7.09
N GLU A 30 -18.38 9.79 7.32
CA GLU A 30 -19.08 10.66 6.40
C GLU A 30 -18.25 10.99 5.13
N ALA A 31 -16.95 10.78 5.18
CA ALA A 31 -16.07 10.84 4.02
C ALA A 31 -16.03 9.52 3.21
N VAL A 32 -16.76 8.49 3.63
CA VAL A 32 -16.85 7.20 2.91
C VAL A 32 -18.19 7.11 2.20
N ILE A 33 -18.20 7.03 0.87
CA ILE A 33 -19.39 6.81 0.06
C ILE A 33 -19.86 5.36 0.17
N GLY A 34 -18.94 4.40 0.07
CA GLY A 34 -19.21 2.98 0.13
C GLY A 34 -19.32 2.33 -1.25
N VAL A 35 -18.46 2.72 -2.19
CA VAL A 35 -18.37 2.05 -3.51
C VAL A 35 -17.40 0.87 -3.41
N ARG A 36 -17.87 -0.33 -3.77
CA ARG A 36 -17.02 -1.53 -3.76
C ARG A 36 -15.85 -1.39 -4.74
N THR A 37 -14.66 -1.78 -4.32
CA THR A 37 -13.41 -1.66 -5.10
C THR A 37 -13.51 -2.20 -6.54
N PRO A 38 -14.13 -3.36 -6.84
CA PRO A 38 -14.28 -3.82 -8.22
C PRO A 38 -15.15 -2.89 -9.07
N VAL A 39 -16.21 -2.30 -8.47
CA VAL A 39 -17.11 -1.35 -9.14
C VAL A 39 -16.37 -0.05 -9.43
N LEU A 40 -15.66 0.48 -8.43
CA LEU A 40 -14.84 1.69 -8.59
C LEU A 40 -13.74 1.50 -9.64
N ARG A 41 -13.10 0.33 -9.69
CA ARG A 41 -12.09 0.01 -10.72
C ARG A 41 -12.69 -0.01 -12.12
N ALA A 42 -13.90 -0.57 -12.29
CA ALA A 42 -14.60 -0.55 -13.56
C ALA A 42 -14.99 0.88 -13.97
N PHE A 43 -15.39 1.70 -13.00
CA PHE A 43 -15.66 3.12 -13.19
C PHE A 43 -14.39 3.87 -13.62
N ALA A 44 -13.29 3.72 -12.89
CA ALA A 44 -11.99 4.35 -13.17
C ALA A 44 -11.52 4.11 -14.61
N LYS A 45 -11.69 2.87 -15.12
CA LYS A 45 -11.33 2.51 -16.50
C LYS A 45 -12.13 3.29 -17.57
N LYS A 46 -13.38 3.67 -17.28
CA LYS A 46 -14.20 4.48 -18.18
C LYS A 46 -13.87 5.96 -18.00
N PHE A 47 -13.82 6.40 -16.75
CA PHE A 47 -13.58 7.78 -16.36
C PHE A 47 -12.20 8.29 -16.84
N SER A 48 -11.16 7.47 -16.84
CA SER A 48 -9.82 7.82 -17.33
C SER A 48 -9.76 8.29 -18.80
N LYS A 49 -10.85 8.15 -19.55
CA LYS A 49 -10.96 8.57 -20.96
C LYS A 49 -11.71 9.87 -21.15
N THR A 50 -12.13 10.52 -20.08
CA THR A 50 -12.89 11.78 -20.10
C THR A 50 -11.98 12.96 -19.82
N GLU A 51 -12.35 14.15 -20.31
CA GLU A 51 -11.67 15.39 -19.97
C GLU A 51 -11.81 15.73 -18.49
N GLU A 52 -12.93 15.36 -17.86
CA GLU A 52 -13.16 15.54 -16.42
C GLU A 52 -12.12 14.82 -15.56
N ALA A 53 -11.57 13.69 -16.04
CA ALA A 53 -10.53 12.96 -15.30
C ALA A 53 -9.22 13.77 -15.17
N GLU A 54 -8.83 14.53 -16.18
CA GLU A 54 -7.63 15.37 -16.13
C GLU A 54 -7.81 16.52 -15.12
N GLN A 55 -8.96 17.17 -15.15
CA GLN A 55 -9.30 18.22 -14.19
C GLN A 55 -9.34 17.65 -12.76
N PHE A 56 -10.03 16.53 -12.54
CA PHE A 56 -10.13 15.84 -11.24
C PHE A 56 -8.76 15.56 -10.62
N MET A 57 -7.78 15.12 -11.40
CA MET A 57 -6.42 14.84 -10.90
C MET A 57 -5.67 16.10 -10.45
N THR A 58 -6.10 17.29 -10.84
CA THR A 58 -5.51 18.56 -10.37
C THR A 58 -6.18 19.12 -9.11
N GLU A 59 -7.37 18.64 -8.77
CA GLU A 59 -8.19 19.14 -7.65
C GLU A 59 -7.90 18.37 -6.36
N LEU A 60 -6.82 18.73 -5.67
CA LEU A 60 -6.41 18.14 -4.40
C LEU A 60 -6.55 19.15 -3.24
N PRO A 61 -6.86 18.69 -2.02
CA PRO A 61 -7.21 17.30 -1.61
C PRO A 61 -8.65 16.91 -2.01
N HIS A 62 -8.89 15.62 -2.16
CA HIS A 62 -10.23 15.09 -2.37
C HIS A 62 -11.05 15.02 -1.08
N LYS A 63 -12.37 15.05 -1.23
CA LYS A 63 -13.29 15.02 -0.08
C LYS A 63 -13.60 13.60 0.39
N TYR A 64 -13.78 12.66 -0.56
CA TYR A 64 -14.23 11.32 -0.24
C TYR A 64 -13.13 10.28 -0.43
N TYR A 65 -13.18 9.24 0.39
CA TYR A 65 -12.29 8.08 0.31
C TYR A 65 -12.26 7.45 -1.09
N GLU A 66 -13.41 7.35 -1.72
CA GLU A 66 -13.50 6.79 -3.07
C GLU A 66 -12.89 7.71 -4.14
N GLU A 67 -12.88 9.00 -3.92
CA GLU A 67 -12.14 9.93 -4.80
C GLU A 67 -10.63 9.70 -4.67
N ASN A 68 -10.11 9.51 -3.45
CA ASN A 68 -8.71 9.15 -3.23
C ASN A 68 -8.35 7.82 -3.92
N ASN A 69 -9.21 6.80 -3.79
CA ASN A 69 -9.01 5.53 -4.47
C ASN A 69 -9.08 5.67 -5.99
N LEU A 70 -10.02 6.45 -6.50
CA LEU A 70 -10.15 6.74 -7.93
C LEU A 70 -8.87 7.39 -8.46
N HIS A 71 -8.32 8.37 -7.73
CA HIS A 71 -7.09 9.05 -8.10
C HIS A 71 -5.93 8.06 -8.24
N MET A 72 -5.70 7.20 -7.23
CA MET A 72 -4.66 6.16 -7.33
C MET A 72 -4.92 5.18 -8.49
N MET A 73 -6.18 4.82 -8.74
CA MET A 73 -6.52 3.95 -9.87
C MET A 73 -6.29 4.63 -11.23
N LEU A 74 -6.41 5.95 -11.31
CA LEU A 74 -6.06 6.72 -12.52
C LEU A 74 -4.55 6.79 -12.71
N ILE A 75 -3.78 7.08 -11.66
CA ILE A 75 -2.31 7.03 -11.68
C ILE A 75 -1.83 5.66 -12.17
N ALA A 76 -2.41 4.56 -11.66
CA ALA A 76 -2.04 3.20 -12.05
C ALA A 76 -2.29 2.88 -13.54
N GLN A 77 -3.08 3.68 -14.25
CA GLN A 77 -3.34 3.54 -15.69
C GLN A 77 -2.39 4.36 -16.57
N ILE A 78 -1.62 5.29 -15.99
CA ILE A 78 -0.65 6.11 -16.73
C ILE A 78 0.49 5.22 -17.23
N LYS A 79 0.74 5.27 -18.54
CA LYS A 79 1.79 4.45 -19.18
C LYS A 79 3.13 5.18 -19.28
N ASP A 80 3.08 6.50 -19.45
CA ASP A 80 4.26 7.36 -19.45
C ASP A 80 4.83 7.42 -18.04
N TYR A 81 6.10 7.06 -17.89
CA TYR A 81 6.74 6.92 -16.59
C TYR A 81 6.91 8.25 -15.89
N ASP A 82 7.39 9.27 -16.57
CA ASP A 82 7.67 10.59 -15.98
C ASP A 82 6.38 11.26 -15.51
N LYS A 83 5.31 11.19 -16.33
CA LYS A 83 3.98 11.64 -15.94
C LYS A 83 3.46 10.85 -14.74
N CYS A 84 3.61 9.53 -14.75
CA CYS A 84 3.15 8.66 -13.66
C CYS A 84 3.83 9.00 -12.33
N ILE A 85 5.14 9.18 -12.34
CA ILE A 85 5.91 9.58 -11.15
C ILE A 85 5.47 10.96 -10.66
N SER A 86 5.37 11.94 -11.58
CA SER A 86 4.94 13.29 -11.22
C SER A 86 3.57 13.28 -10.52
N GLU A 87 2.59 12.54 -11.06
CA GLU A 87 1.26 12.44 -10.45
C GLU A 87 1.28 11.64 -9.14
N THR A 88 2.10 10.57 -9.07
CA THR A 88 2.29 9.80 -7.81
C THR A 88 2.84 10.71 -6.70
N GLU A 89 3.90 11.46 -6.96
CA GLU A 89 4.54 12.32 -5.95
C GLU A 89 3.64 13.48 -5.51
N LYS A 90 2.81 14.01 -6.41
CA LYS A 90 1.81 15.02 -6.05
C LYS A 90 0.72 14.45 -5.14
N PHE A 91 0.29 13.22 -5.39
CA PHE A 91 -0.84 12.61 -4.67
C PHE A 91 -0.44 11.96 -3.35
N LEU A 92 0.76 11.38 -3.23
CA LEU A 92 1.20 10.66 -2.02
C LEU A 92 0.98 11.42 -0.71
N PRO A 93 1.23 12.75 -0.60
CA PRO A 93 0.99 13.50 0.63
C PRO A 93 -0.49 13.58 1.06
N HIS A 94 -1.42 13.28 0.15
CA HIS A 94 -2.87 13.33 0.39
C HIS A 94 -3.46 11.99 0.80
N ILE A 95 -2.65 10.92 0.82
CA ILE A 95 -3.10 9.60 1.29
C ILE A 95 -3.21 9.61 2.81
N ASP A 96 -4.40 9.33 3.32
CA ASP A 96 -4.76 9.37 4.73
C ASP A 96 -5.15 8.00 5.32
N ASN A 97 -5.11 6.94 4.49
CA ASN A 97 -5.51 5.60 4.91
C ASN A 97 -4.75 4.50 4.17
N TRP A 98 -4.72 3.31 4.81
CA TRP A 98 -4.01 2.14 4.27
C TRP A 98 -4.66 1.56 3.01
N ALA A 99 -5.99 1.64 2.88
CA ALA A 99 -6.71 1.02 1.77
C ALA A 99 -6.45 1.73 0.43
N THR A 100 -6.30 3.07 0.46
CA THR A 100 -5.83 3.85 -0.69
C THR A 100 -4.36 3.60 -0.98
N CYS A 101 -3.53 3.58 0.09
CA CYS A 101 -2.09 3.38 -0.02
C CYS A 101 -1.71 2.03 -0.66
N ASP A 102 -2.45 0.97 -0.35
CA ASP A 102 -2.14 -0.41 -0.76
C ASP A 102 -2.80 -0.81 -2.10
N LEU A 103 -3.33 0.14 -2.85
CA LEU A 103 -3.84 -0.13 -4.20
C LEU A 103 -2.71 -0.59 -5.14
N PRO A 104 -3.05 -1.36 -6.22
CA PRO A 104 -2.05 -1.87 -7.14
C PRO A 104 -1.16 -0.79 -7.72
N LEU A 105 0.15 -1.05 -7.76
CA LEU A 105 1.15 -0.16 -8.31
C LEU A 105 0.98 0.06 -9.82
N PRO A 106 1.43 1.21 -10.36
CA PRO A 106 1.50 1.46 -11.79
C PRO A 106 2.40 0.45 -12.49
N LYS A 107 1.93 -0.11 -13.62
CA LYS A 107 2.72 -1.10 -14.39
C LYS A 107 4.00 -0.52 -15.00
N CYS A 108 4.08 0.78 -15.22
CA CYS A 108 5.30 1.42 -15.72
C CYS A 108 6.47 1.33 -14.73
N PHE A 109 6.21 1.08 -13.44
CA PHE A 109 7.25 0.87 -12.43
C PHE A 109 8.10 -0.38 -12.71
N ASP A 110 7.49 -1.47 -13.20
CA ASP A 110 8.20 -2.72 -13.52
C ASP A 110 9.32 -2.53 -14.55
N LYS A 111 9.18 -1.53 -15.43
CA LYS A 111 10.16 -1.25 -16.50
C LYS A 111 11.22 -0.23 -16.08
N ASN A 112 11.06 0.42 -14.93
CA ASN A 112 11.91 1.50 -14.45
C ASN A 112 12.41 1.24 -13.04
N LYS A 113 12.71 -0.02 -12.71
CA LYS A 113 13.01 -0.48 -11.34
C LYS A 113 14.19 0.24 -10.71
N GLU A 114 15.19 0.65 -11.47
CA GLU A 114 16.36 1.34 -10.94
C GLU A 114 15.99 2.71 -10.35
N ASP A 115 15.23 3.54 -11.06
CA ASP A 115 14.76 4.83 -10.55
C ASP A 115 13.70 4.64 -9.45
N ILE A 116 12.81 3.66 -9.60
CA ILE A 116 11.79 3.34 -8.59
C ILE A 116 12.42 2.89 -7.27
N LEU A 117 13.53 2.15 -7.30
CA LEU A 117 14.27 1.78 -6.10
C LEU A 117 14.75 3.01 -5.32
N GLU A 118 15.35 3.96 -6.02
CA GLU A 118 15.84 5.19 -5.39
C GLU A 118 14.70 6.06 -4.85
N ARG A 119 13.56 6.11 -5.55
CA ARG A 119 12.35 6.77 -5.06
C ARG A 119 11.74 6.06 -3.85
N ALA A 120 11.65 4.72 -3.88
CA ALA A 120 11.16 3.95 -2.75
C ALA A 120 12.00 4.17 -1.49
N LYS A 121 13.33 4.25 -1.61
CA LYS A 121 14.23 4.64 -0.50
C LYS A 121 13.89 6.03 0.06
N LYS A 122 13.66 7.02 -0.81
CA LYS A 122 13.24 8.38 -0.41
C LYS A 122 11.87 8.38 0.27
N TRP A 123 10.90 7.65 -0.27
CA TRP A 123 9.56 7.54 0.33
C TRP A 123 9.60 6.85 1.69
N ILE A 124 10.44 5.80 1.86
CA ILE A 124 10.64 5.14 3.17
C ILE A 124 11.26 6.10 4.19
N ALA A 125 12.12 7.01 3.77
CA ALA A 125 12.74 8.02 4.63
C ALA A 125 11.82 9.23 4.93
N ALA A 126 10.67 9.36 4.25
CA ALA A 126 9.75 10.48 4.46
C ALA A 126 9.16 10.48 5.89
N ASP A 127 8.72 11.66 6.36
CA ASP A 127 8.14 11.79 7.71
C ASP A 127 6.67 11.34 7.79
N THR A 128 5.94 11.37 6.67
CA THR A 128 4.51 11.05 6.61
C THR A 128 4.26 9.53 6.59
N THR A 129 3.33 9.08 7.42
CA THR A 129 2.97 7.67 7.62
C THR A 129 2.71 6.92 6.31
N TYR A 130 1.87 7.47 5.44
CA TYR A 130 1.44 6.76 4.23
C TYR A 130 2.42 6.88 3.07
N VAL A 131 3.23 7.94 2.98
CA VAL A 131 4.35 8.00 2.03
C VAL A 131 5.39 6.94 2.38
N LYS A 132 5.75 6.84 3.67
CA LYS A 132 6.65 5.79 4.17
C LYS A 132 6.09 4.39 3.91
N ARG A 133 4.80 4.17 4.19
CA ARG A 133 4.10 2.91 3.93
C ARG A 133 4.12 2.56 2.44
N TYR A 134 3.84 3.53 1.57
CA TYR A 134 3.86 3.34 0.11
C TYR A 134 5.24 2.89 -0.39
N GLY A 135 6.32 3.55 0.06
CA GLY A 135 7.68 3.15 -0.26
C GLY A 135 7.99 1.71 0.13
N MET A 136 7.60 1.28 1.34
CA MET A 136 7.75 -0.11 1.77
C MET A 136 6.87 -1.07 0.94
N GLY A 137 5.66 -0.64 0.52
CA GLY A 137 4.77 -1.39 -0.36
C GLY A 137 5.39 -1.62 -1.73
N VAL A 138 6.05 -0.61 -2.28
CA VAL A 138 6.83 -0.72 -3.54
C VAL A 138 7.95 -1.73 -3.39
N MET A 139 8.75 -1.65 -2.30
CA MET A 139 9.81 -2.63 -2.02
C MET A 139 9.26 -4.05 -1.92
N MET A 140 8.14 -4.24 -1.23
CA MET A 140 7.50 -5.54 -1.08
C MET A 140 7.03 -6.13 -2.41
N SER A 141 6.50 -5.28 -3.30
CA SER A 141 5.86 -5.71 -4.53
C SER A 141 6.83 -5.97 -5.67
N LEU A 142 7.93 -5.20 -5.75
CA LEU A 142 8.83 -5.21 -6.90
C LEU A 142 10.22 -5.79 -6.60
N PHE A 143 10.63 -5.88 -5.33
CA PHE A 143 12.01 -6.18 -4.96
C PHE A 143 12.16 -7.37 -3.98
N LEU A 144 11.16 -8.23 -3.87
CA LEU A 144 11.24 -9.48 -3.09
C LEU A 144 11.29 -10.75 -3.96
N ASP A 145 11.30 -10.61 -5.29
CA ASP A 145 11.40 -11.73 -6.23
C ASP A 145 12.79 -11.75 -6.91
N GLU A 146 12.86 -11.70 -8.22
CA GLU A 146 14.10 -11.85 -9.01
C GLU A 146 15.16 -10.76 -8.74
N ASP A 147 14.71 -9.53 -8.44
CA ASP A 147 15.59 -8.39 -8.14
C ASP A 147 15.96 -8.27 -6.66
N PHE A 148 15.71 -9.31 -5.86
CA PHE A 148 15.94 -9.29 -4.43
C PHE A 148 17.41 -9.10 -4.06
N LYS A 149 17.65 -8.26 -3.03
CA LYS A 149 18.94 -8.14 -2.32
C LYS A 149 18.69 -8.07 -0.81
N GLU A 150 19.59 -8.65 -0.02
CA GLU A 150 19.47 -8.66 1.45
C GLU A 150 19.39 -7.26 2.07
N GLU A 151 20.04 -6.28 1.46
CA GLU A 151 20.01 -4.87 1.89
C GLU A 151 18.58 -4.30 1.91
N TYR A 152 17.64 -4.86 1.13
CA TYR A 152 16.25 -4.40 1.10
C TYR A 152 15.48 -4.80 2.35
N ILE A 153 15.77 -6.00 2.90
CA ILE A 153 15.23 -6.38 4.22
C ILE A 153 15.81 -5.46 5.30
N GLN A 154 17.13 -5.21 5.24
CA GLN A 154 17.80 -4.32 6.20
C GLN A 154 17.20 -2.91 6.17
N LEU A 155 16.91 -2.36 4.98
CA LEU A 155 16.30 -1.05 4.79
C LEU A 155 14.94 -0.98 5.51
N VAL A 156 14.05 -1.93 5.23
CA VAL A 156 12.68 -1.93 5.79
C VAL A 156 12.68 -2.27 7.28
N ALA A 157 13.47 -3.26 7.71
CA ALA A 157 13.60 -3.64 9.12
C ALA A 157 14.25 -2.54 9.98
N GLY A 158 15.07 -1.68 9.36
CA GLY A 158 15.71 -0.54 10.02
C GLY A 158 14.79 0.63 10.31
N VAL A 159 13.60 0.67 9.72
CA VAL A 159 12.61 1.75 9.95
C VAL A 159 12.15 1.73 11.41
N LYS A 160 12.24 2.89 12.07
CA LYS A 160 11.73 3.10 13.43
C LYS A 160 10.51 4.01 13.38
N SER A 161 9.42 3.60 14.01
CA SER A 161 8.18 4.39 14.05
C SER A 161 7.33 3.97 15.24
N GLU A 162 6.58 4.92 15.79
CA GLU A 162 5.49 4.66 16.74
C GLU A 162 4.13 4.49 16.03
N GLU A 163 4.08 4.81 14.73
CA GLU A 163 2.86 4.77 13.93
C GLU A 163 2.43 3.32 13.63
N TYR A 164 1.20 3.00 14.02
CA TYR A 164 0.61 1.66 13.84
C TYR A 164 0.69 1.17 12.38
N TYR A 165 0.33 2.03 11.42
CA TYR A 165 0.26 1.63 10.01
C TYR A 165 1.65 1.50 9.35
N VAL A 166 2.67 2.20 9.86
CA VAL A 166 4.07 1.97 9.48
C VAL A 166 4.53 0.62 10.01
N ASN A 167 4.36 0.38 11.31
CA ASN A 167 4.77 -0.87 11.96
C ASN A 167 4.04 -2.10 11.37
N MET A 168 2.75 -1.94 11.02
CA MET A 168 1.98 -2.99 10.34
C MET A 168 2.55 -3.29 8.95
N MET A 169 3.03 -2.28 8.23
CA MET A 169 3.65 -2.48 6.91
C MET A 169 5.00 -3.18 7.02
N ILE A 170 5.83 -2.81 8.00
CA ILE A 170 7.09 -3.55 8.27
C ILE A 170 6.77 -5.02 8.54
N ALA A 171 5.77 -5.30 9.40
CA ALA A 171 5.39 -6.67 9.71
C ALA A 171 4.86 -7.44 8.48
N TRP A 172 4.12 -6.78 7.60
CA TRP A 172 3.63 -7.39 6.37
C TRP A 172 4.78 -7.66 5.38
N TYR A 173 5.68 -6.69 5.22
CA TYR A 173 6.90 -6.86 4.43
C TYR A 173 7.73 -8.05 4.92
N MET A 174 7.99 -8.14 6.24
CA MET A 174 8.76 -9.25 6.84
C MET A 174 8.08 -10.60 6.65
N ALA A 175 6.75 -10.68 6.83
CA ALA A 175 6.00 -11.90 6.56
C ALA A 175 6.07 -12.32 5.08
N THR A 176 6.07 -11.36 4.16
CA THR A 176 6.23 -11.62 2.73
C THR A 176 7.66 -12.02 2.39
N ALA A 177 8.65 -11.38 3.01
CA ALA A 177 10.06 -11.76 2.87
C ALA A 177 10.32 -13.17 3.39
N LEU A 178 9.76 -13.57 4.54
CA LEU A 178 9.81 -14.95 5.04
C LEU A 178 9.21 -15.97 4.06
N ALA A 179 8.18 -15.58 3.30
CA ALA A 179 7.56 -16.45 2.31
C ALA A 179 8.35 -16.57 1.01
N LYS A 180 9.11 -15.54 0.63
CA LYS A 180 9.81 -15.47 -0.66
C LYS A 180 11.32 -15.66 -0.53
N GLN A 181 11.92 -15.21 0.57
CA GLN A 181 13.36 -15.12 0.82
C GLN A 181 13.66 -15.59 2.24
N TRP A 182 13.26 -16.85 2.54
CA TRP A 182 13.32 -17.41 3.89
C TRP A 182 14.69 -17.24 4.56
N ASP A 183 15.76 -17.68 3.87
CA ASP A 183 17.10 -17.72 4.46
C ASP A 183 17.64 -16.31 4.78
N ALA A 184 17.29 -15.32 3.99
CA ALA A 184 17.66 -13.92 4.23
C ALA A 184 16.79 -13.24 5.30
N ALA A 185 15.53 -13.67 5.46
CA ALA A 185 14.59 -13.03 6.38
C ALA A 185 14.59 -13.64 7.77
N ILE A 186 14.82 -14.98 7.91
CA ILE A 186 14.70 -15.69 9.18
C ILE A 186 15.68 -15.20 10.26
N PRO A 187 16.92 -14.75 9.97
CA PRO A 187 17.82 -14.20 10.98
C PRO A 187 17.24 -12.98 11.71
N TYR A 188 16.40 -12.16 11.05
CA TYR A 188 15.77 -11.01 11.70
C TYR A 188 14.79 -11.41 12.81
N ILE A 189 14.17 -12.60 12.67
CA ILE A 189 13.28 -13.18 13.68
C ILE A 189 14.08 -13.88 14.77
N GLN A 190 15.03 -14.74 14.40
CA GLN A 190 15.86 -15.51 15.34
C GLN A 190 16.65 -14.61 16.30
N GLU A 191 17.24 -13.56 15.78
CA GLU A 191 18.09 -12.63 16.53
C GLU A 191 17.30 -11.43 17.10
N ARG A 192 15.96 -11.42 16.98
CA ARG A 192 15.08 -10.35 17.48
C ARG A 192 15.51 -8.95 17.04
N ARG A 193 15.89 -8.78 15.76
CA ARG A 193 16.37 -7.51 15.20
C ARG A 193 15.25 -6.46 15.00
N LEU A 194 13.98 -6.84 15.16
CA LEU A 194 12.80 -5.98 15.03
C LEU A 194 12.32 -5.49 16.40
N SER A 195 11.53 -4.41 16.44
CA SER A 195 10.84 -4.03 17.67
C SER A 195 9.90 -5.17 18.13
N GLU A 196 9.63 -5.30 19.41
CA GLU A 196 8.87 -6.44 19.94
C GLU A 196 7.50 -6.60 19.28
N TRP A 197 6.79 -5.49 19.07
CA TRP A 197 5.49 -5.52 18.42
C TRP A 197 5.58 -5.97 16.96
N VAL A 198 6.54 -5.41 16.19
CA VAL A 198 6.76 -5.79 14.77
C VAL A 198 7.18 -7.26 14.68
N HIS A 199 8.08 -7.72 15.56
CA HIS A 199 8.51 -9.12 15.64
C HIS A 199 7.32 -10.07 15.77
N ARG A 200 6.50 -9.87 16.80
CA ARG A 200 5.30 -10.69 17.04
C ARG A 200 4.30 -10.64 15.89
N LYS A 201 4.09 -9.45 15.34
CA LYS A 201 3.15 -9.25 14.24
C LYS A 201 3.65 -9.86 12.93
N SER A 202 4.96 -9.83 12.66
CA SER A 202 5.57 -10.50 11.51
C SER A 202 5.36 -12.02 11.57
N ILE A 203 5.62 -12.62 12.72
CA ILE A 203 5.38 -14.05 12.95
C ILE A 203 3.89 -14.38 12.77
N GLN A 204 3.00 -13.58 13.37
CA GLN A 204 1.57 -13.79 13.23
C GLN A 204 1.16 -13.80 11.75
N LYS A 205 1.54 -12.79 10.98
CA LYS A 205 1.20 -12.69 9.55
C LYS A 205 1.84 -13.80 8.72
N ALA A 206 3.05 -14.21 9.03
CA ALA A 206 3.70 -15.34 8.36
C ALA A 206 2.95 -16.66 8.62
N VAL A 207 2.57 -16.94 9.88
CA VAL A 207 1.79 -18.13 10.25
C VAL A 207 0.40 -18.16 9.60
N GLU A 208 -0.23 -16.99 9.41
CA GLU A 208 -1.51 -16.84 8.69
C GLU A 208 -1.36 -17.09 7.18
N SER A 209 -0.16 -16.95 6.62
CA SER A 209 0.08 -17.09 5.18
C SER A 209 0.05 -18.54 4.72
N TYR A 210 -0.65 -18.82 3.62
CA TYR A 210 -0.60 -20.14 2.95
C TYR A 210 0.71 -20.42 2.22
N ARG A 211 1.58 -19.38 2.04
CA ARG A 211 2.89 -19.51 1.38
C ARG A 211 3.98 -20.04 2.30
N ILE A 212 3.74 -20.08 3.60
CA ILE A 212 4.67 -20.60 4.61
C ILE A 212 4.32 -22.06 4.88
N THR A 213 5.31 -22.95 4.85
CA THR A 213 5.08 -24.39 5.08
C THR A 213 4.64 -24.69 6.51
N PRO A 214 3.98 -25.81 6.77
CA PRO A 214 3.62 -26.22 8.14
C PRO A 214 4.82 -26.27 9.10
N GLU A 215 5.96 -26.79 8.65
CA GLU A 215 7.21 -26.88 9.41
C GLU A 215 7.75 -25.50 9.77
N GLN A 216 7.78 -24.58 8.79
CA GLN A 216 8.18 -23.20 9.02
C GLN A 216 7.24 -22.47 9.98
N LYS A 217 5.92 -22.74 9.91
CA LYS A 217 4.94 -22.16 10.85
C LYS A 217 5.19 -22.61 12.28
N GLU A 218 5.44 -23.91 12.50
CA GLU A 218 5.75 -24.44 13.84
C GLU A 218 7.06 -23.83 14.37
N TYR A 219 8.07 -23.74 13.51
CA TYR A 219 9.33 -23.10 13.89
C TYR A 219 9.13 -21.63 14.30
N LEU A 220 8.41 -20.84 13.50
CA LEU A 220 8.10 -19.43 13.80
C LEU A 220 7.30 -19.26 15.09
N LYS A 221 6.36 -20.16 15.40
CA LYS A 221 5.60 -20.13 16.67
C LYS A 221 6.51 -20.27 17.89
N GLY A 222 7.58 -21.05 17.79
CA GLY A 222 8.58 -21.20 18.84
C GLY A 222 9.46 -19.95 19.06
N LEU A 223 9.49 -19.03 18.10
CA LEU A 223 10.27 -17.79 18.17
C LEU A 223 9.43 -16.55 18.57
N ARG A 224 8.15 -16.71 18.83
CA ARG A 224 7.20 -15.62 19.09
C ARG A 224 7.42 -14.85 20.41
#